data_5d5132f7f231dab49c2e154f47fb2563
#
_entry.id   5d5132f7f231dab49c2e154f47fb2563
#
_cell.length_a   1.000
_cell.length_b   1.000
_cell.length_c   1.000
_cell.angle_alpha   90.00
_cell.angle_beta   90.00
_cell.angle_gamma   90.00
#
_symmetry.space_group_name_H-M   'P 1'
#
loop_
_entity.id
_entity.type
_entity.pdbx_description
1 polymer ?
#
loop_
_entity_poly.entity_id
_entity_poly.type
_entity_poly.pdbx_seq_one_letter_code
_entity_poly.pdbx_strand_id
1 'polypeptide(L)'
;YSPRMRLDLIVNTMFKCAVKDGEINVNNPSIWRPVLAIKDAVAGYIRAVEADEHLSGIFNIASGNFTVGEVADYVKVAVKKYMDINTKVKIWHIDDYRNYKVSTKKIMDVLGYKPLNSIDSIVKELVDNLDKFNDFDNDSYYNIKVFKKIFPSR
;
A
#
# COMPACT_ATOMS: atom_id res chain seq x y z
N TYR A 1 -7.51 4.09 -4.76
CA TYR A 1 -8.82 3.51 -4.49
C TYR A 1 -9.17 2.41 -5.50
N SER A 2 -9.89 1.41 -5.06
CA SER A 2 -10.54 0.43 -5.95
C SER A 2 -11.89 0.04 -5.34
N PRO A 3 -12.88 -0.44 -6.15
CA PRO A 3 -14.19 -0.88 -5.64
C PRO A 3 -14.09 -1.98 -4.58
N ARG A 4 -13.06 -2.82 -4.65
CA ARG A 4 -12.70 -3.76 -3.60
C ARG A 4 -11.44 -3.29 -2.91
N MET A 5 -11.62 -2.46 -1.88
CA MET A 5 -10.51 -1.99 -1.04
C MET A 5 -9.80 -3.14 -0.32
N ARG A 6 -8.53 -2.95 -0.05
CA ARG A 6 -7.70 -3.82 0.80
C ARG A 6 -7.21 -3.02 2.01
N LEU A 7 -8.00 -3.01 3.10
CA LEU A 7 -7.64 -2.30 4.33
C LEU A 7 -6.60 -3.07 5.20
N ASP A 8 -6.16 -4.22 4.74
CA ASP A 8 -5.09 -5.04 5.32
C ASP A 8 -3.70 -4.80 4.68
N LEU A 9 -3.57 -3.84 3.76
CA LEU A 9 -2.29 -3.38 3.21
C LEU A 9 -1.73 -2.22 4.03
N ILE A 10 -0.40 -2.14 4.14
CA ILE A 10 0.30 -1.27 5.10
C ILE A 10 -0.17 0.19 5.06
N VAL A 11 -0.16 0.86 3.90
CA VAL A 11 -0.59 2.27 3.77
C VAL A 11 -2.07 2.41 4.12
N ASN A 12 -2.92 1.52 3.59
CA ASN A 12 -4.37 1.56 3.79
C ASN A 12 -4.76 1.26 5.25
N THR A 13 -4.05 0.32 5.91
CA THR A 13 -4.24 0.05 7.35
C THR A 13 -3.89 1.26 8.19
N MET A 14 -2.74 1.88 7.92
CA MET A 14 -2.28 3.06 8.67
C MET A 14 -3.22 4.25 8.44
N PHE A 15 -3.66 4.47 7.20
CA PHE A 15 -4.67 5.49 6.87
C PHE A 15 -5.98 5.25 7.65
N LYS A 16 -6.52 4.03 7.58
CA LYS A 16 -7.73 3.66 8.34
C LYS A 16 -7.57 3.96 9.83
N CYS A 17 -6.49 3.49 10.46
CA CYS A 17 -6.25 3.69 11.89
C CYS A 17 -6.09 5.18 12.23
N ALA A 18 -5.41 5.95 11.39
CA ALA A 18 -5.29 7.39 11.56
C ALA A 18 -6.65 8.10 11.54
N VAL A 19 -7.53 7.72 10.61
CA VAL A 19 -8.86 8.32 10.44
C VAL A 19 -9.85 7.86 11.52
N LYS A 20 -9.88 6.54 11.80
CA LYS A 20 -10.85 5.94 12.74
C LYS A 20 -10.48 6.21 14.19
N ASP A 21 -9.20 6.03 14.54
CA ASP A 21 -8.73 5.95 15.92
C ASP A 21 -7.83 7.15 16.31
N GLY A 22 -7.42 7.98 15.35
CA GLY A 22 -6.45 9.06 15.59
C GLY A 22 -5.04 8.53 15.94
N GLU A 23 -4.76 7.26 15.65
CA GLU A 23 -3.54 6.59 16.06
C GLU A 23 -3.07 5.57 15.00
N ILE A 24 -1.76 5.54 14.73
CA ILE A 24 -1.13 4.55 13.87
C ILE A 24 -0.27 3.62 14.72
N ASN A 25 -0.54 2.31 14.66
CA ASN A 25 0.28 1.29 15.27
C ASN A 25 1.36 0.82 14.29
N VAL A 26 2.62 0.94 14.69
CA VAL A 26 3.80 0.63 13.88
C VAL A 26 4.52 -0.57 14.49
N ASN A 27 4.50 -1.69 13.78
CA ASN A 27 5.23 -2.89 14.17
C ASN A 27 6.61 -2.91 13.48
N ASN A 28 7.69 -2.98 14.28
CA ASN A 28 9.06 -3.07 13.77
C ASN A 28 9.40 -1.95 12.75
N PRO A 29 9.54 -0.70 13.19
CA PRO A 29 9.65 0.48 12.31
C PRO A 29 10.80 0.41 11.31
N SER A 30 11.86 -0.34 11.59
CA SER A 30 13.07 -0.43 10.76
C SER A 30 12.99 -1.44 9.60
N ILE A 31 11.95 -2.29 9.55
CA ILE A 31 11.83 -3.29 8.48
C ILE A 31 11.35 -2.65 7.17
N TRP A 32 11.90 -3.14 6.06
CA TRP A 32 11.61 -2.63 4.73
C TRP A 32 10.39 -3.31 4.10
N ARG A 33 9.61 -2.50 3.37
CA ARG A 33 8.47 -2.94 2.55
C ARG A 33 8.43 -2.18 1.23
N PRO A 34 8.26 -2.87 0.11
CA PRO A 34 7.90 -2.20 -1.14
C PRO A 34 6.46 -1.72 -1.07
N VAL A 35 6.23 -0.49 -1.50
CA VAL A 35 4.89 0.09 -1.69
C VAL A 35 4.63 0.21 -3.18
N LEU A 36 3.43 -0.15 -3.61
CA LEU A 36 2.99 -0.04 -4.99
C LEU A 36 1.62 0.63 -5.03
N ALA A 37 1.55 1.81 -5.62
CA ALA A 37 0.30 2.47 -5.93
C ALA A 37 -0.43 1.73 -7.07
N ILE A 38 -1.76 1.66 -7.02
CA ILE A 38 -2.55 0.96 -8.05
C ILE A 38 -2.33 1.58 -9.44
N LYS A 39 -2.16 2.88 -9.54
CA LYS A 39 -1.87 3.56 -10.82
C LYS A 39 -0.51 3.17 -11.38
N ASP A 40 0.49 3.00 -10.53
CA ASP A 40 1.82 2.52 -10.96
C ASP A 40 1.76 1.04 -11.37
N ALA A 41 0.94 0.23 -10.68
CA ALA A 41 0.69 -1.15 -11.09
C ALA A 41 0.07 -1.22 -12.49
N VAL A 42 -0.97 -0.42 -12.75
CA VAL A 42 -1.62 -0.32 -14.06
C VAL A 42 -0.62 0.13 -15.13
N ALA A 43 0.19 1.16 -14.85
CA ALA A 43 1.23 1.62 -15.77
C ALA A 43 2.23 0.51 -16.10
N GLY A 44 2.64 -0.30 -15.10
CA GLY A 44 3.50 -1.45 -15.32
C GLY A 44 2.88 -2.51 -16.22
N TYR A 45 1.59 -2.82 -16.03
CA TYR A 45 0.87 -3.75 -16.91
C TYR A 45 0.72 -3.23 -18.34
N ILE A 46 0.42 -1.93 -18.51
CA ILE A 46 0.34 -1.32 -19.85
C ILE A 46 1.68 -1.46 -20.56
N ARG A 47 2.81 -1.14 -19.89
CA ARG A 47 4.14 -1.32 -20.46
C ARG A 47 4.44 -2.76 -20.86
N ALA A 48 3.97 -3.73 -20.08
CA ALA A 48 4.15 -5.15 -20.40
C ALA A 48 3.31 -5.58 -21.61
N VAL A 49 2.09 -5.03 -21.78
CA VAL A 49 1.22 -5.32 -22.94
C VAL A 49 1.74 -4.67 -24.23
N GLU A 50 2.33 -3.49 -24.11
CA GLU A 50 2.92 -2.74 -25.24
C GLU A 50 4.32 -3.23 -25.62
N ALA A 51 4.92 -4.12 -24.83
CA ALA A 51 6.27 -4.61 -25.08
C ALA A 51 6.32 -5.55 -26.29
N ASP A 52 7.56 -5.72 -26.84
CA ASP A 52 7.82 -6.69 -27.90
C ASP A 52 7.39 -8.11 -27.45
N GLU A 53 6.72 -8.86 -28.35
CA GLU A 53 6.19 -10.18 -28.07
C GLU A 53 7.24 -11.23 -27.71
N HIS A 54 8.50 -11.00 -28.09
CA HIS A 54 9.62 -11.89 -27.73
C HIS A 54 10.19 -11.59 -26.34
N LEU A 55 9.75 -10.49 -25.70
CA LEU A 55 10.20 -10.15 -24.37
C LEU A 55 9.55 -11.04 -23.32
N SER A 56 10.36 -11.77 -22.58
CA SER A 56 9.91 -12.67 -21.52
C SER A 56 10.71 -12.48 -20.23
N GLY A 57 10.15 -12.96 -19.13
CA GLY A 57 10.81 -12.99 -17.84
C GLY A 57 10.02 -12.36 -16.71
N ILE A 58 10.65 -12.30 -15.53
CA ILE A 58 10.05 -11.73 -14.31
C ILE A 58 10.52 -10.28 -14.14
N PHE A 59 9.60 -9.39 -13.90
CA PHE A 59 9.85 -7.98 -13.64
C PHE A 59 9.19 -7.58 -12.31
N ASN A 60 9.97 -6.98 -11.42
CA ASN A 60 9.43 -6.40 -10.19
C ASN A 60 8.96 -4.98 -10.46
N ILE A 61 7.82 -4.60 -9.87
CA ILE A 61 7.30 -3.22 -9.87
C ILE A 61 7.08 -2.73 -8.44
N ALA A 62 7.39 -1.48 -8.19
CA ALA A 62 7.10 -0.78 -6.95
C ALA A 62 7.08 0.73 -7.20
N SER A 63 6.30 1.47 -6.42
CA SER A 63 6.39 2.94 -6.36
C SER A 63 7.62 3.38 -5.55
N GLY A 64 8.04 2.55 -4.59
CA GLY A 64 9.25 2.75 -3.80
C GLY A 64 9.42 1.69 -2.72
N ASN A 65 10.60 1.69 -2.10
CA ASN A 65 10.89 0.87 -0.91
C ASN A 65 10.99 1.81 0.30
N PHE A 66 10.26 1.49 1.35
CA PHE A 66 10.19 2.30 2.57
C PHE A 66 10.31 1.39 3.79
N THR A 67 10.82 1.92 4.88
CA THR A 67 10.65 1.27 6.19
C THR A 67 9.21 1.45 6.67
N VAL A 68 8.75 0.58 7.56
CA VAL A 68 7.41 0.68 8.15
C VAL A 68 7.24 2.01 8.90
N GLY A 69 8.32 2.49 9.56
CA GLY A 69 8.34 3.79 10.22
C GLY A 69 8.15 4.95 9.23
N GLU A 70 8.91 4.95 8.12
CA GLU A 70 8.76 5.98 7.08
C GLU A 70 7.33 6.00 6.50
N VAL A 71 6.73 4.81 6.27
CA VAL A 71 5.32 4.75 5.81
C VAL A 71 4.39 5.43 6.81
N ALA A 72 4.56 5.18 8.11
CA ALA A 72 3.73 5.79 9.14
C ALA A 72 3.90 7.32 9.18
N ASP A 73 5.13 7.82 9.07
CA ASP A 73 5.41 9.25 9.05
C ASP A 73 4.78 9.93 7.82
N TYR A 74 4.92 9.34 6.63
CA TYR A 74 4.28 9.87 5.42
C TYR A 74 2.75 9.87 5.53
N VAL A 75 2.14 8.79 6.04
CA VAL A 75 0.69 8.71 6.23
C VAL A 75 0.22 9.76 7.24
N LYS A 76 0.91 9.90 8.38
CA LYS A 76 0.60 10.90 9.40
C LYS A 76 0.63 12.33 8.83
N VAL A 77 1.68 12.67 8.09
CA VAL A 77 1.83 13.99 7.45
C VAL A 77 0.71 14.22 6.42
N ALA A 78 0.42 13.24 5.59
CA ALA A 78 -0.62 13.36 4.56
C ALA A 78 -2.02 13.46 5.15
N VAL A 79 -2.35 12.67 6.18
CA VAL A 79 -3.65 12.75 6.89
C VAL A 79 -3.81 14.11 7.58
N LYS A 80 -2.75 14.65 8.20
CA LYS A 80 -2.79 16.01 8.74
C LYS A 80 -3.05 17.05 7.64
N LYS A 81 -2.35 16.92 6.51
CA LYS A 81 -2.43 17.84 5.37
C LYS A 81 -3.83 17.88 4.73
N TYR A 82 -4.45 16.73 4.54
CA TYR A 82 -5.70 16.62 3.76
C TYR A 82 -6.98 16.57 4.61
N MET A 83 -6.87 16.21 5.89
CA MET A 83 -8.03 16.01 6.77
C MET A 83 -7.94 16.81 8.09
N ASP A 84 -6.83 17.50 8.34
CA ASP A 84 -6.52 18.22 9.60
C ASP A 84 -6.55 17.32 10.86
N ILE A 85 -6.35 16.01 10.71
CA ILE A 85 -6.31 15.06 11.83
C ILE A 85 -4.89 14.97 12.39
N ASN A 86 -4.75 15.20 13.70
CA ASN A 86 -3.50 15.00 14.44
C ASN A 86 -3.42 13.53 14.88
N THR A 87 -2.51 12.77 14.26
CA THR A 87 -2.37 11.33 14.49
C THR A 87 -1.20 11.05 15.43
N LYS A 88 -1.43 10.18 16.43
CA LYS A 88 -0.36 9.62 17.28
C LYS A 88 0.25 8.40 16.62
N VAL A 89 1.53 8.15 16.86
CA VAL A 89 2.22 6.92 16.41
C VAL A 89 2.64 6.13 17.64
N LYS A 90 2.23 4.86 17.71
CA LYS A 90 2.68 3.90 18.72
C LYS A 90 3.56 2.84 18.08
N ILE A 91 4.72 2.60 18.67
CA ILE A 91 5.70 1.64 18.18
C ILE A 91 5.61 0.36 18.99
N TRP A 92 5.58 -0.77 18.28
CA TRP A 92 5.60 -2.12 18.83
C TRP A 92 6.73 -2.92 18.20
N HIS A 93 7.22 -3.91 18.92
CA HIS A 93 8.18 -4.89 18.42
C HIS A 93 7.54 -6.26 18.49
N ILE A 94 7.40 -6.90 17.32
CA ILE A 94 6.82 -8.23 17.15
C ILE A 94 7.78 -9.11 16.34
N ASP A 95 7.65 -10.41 16.47
CA ASP A 95 8.40 -11.36 15.63
C ASP A 95 7.83 -11.36 14.21
N ASP A 96 8.40 -10.51 13.34
CA ASP A 96 8.13 -10.49 11.89
C ASP A 96 9.45 -10.47 11.14
N TYR A 97 9.76 -11.58 10.49
CA TYR A 97 11.02 -11.80 9.76
C TYR A 97 10.98 -11.28 8.31
N ARG A 98 9.84 -10.82 7.83
CA ARG A 98 9.69 -10.28 6.47
C ARG A 98 10.33 -8.89 6.40
N ASN A 99 11.56 -8.86 5.91
CA ASN A 99 12.31 -7.61 5.73
C ASN A 99 13.00 -7.66 4.37
N TYR A 100 12.43 -6.95 3.38
CA TYR A 100 12.92 -7.01 2.01
C TYR A 100 12.62 -5.74 1.22
N LYS A 101 13.44 -5.52 0.19
CA LYS A 101 13.28 -4.51 -0.86
C LYS A 101 13.13 -5.22 -2.21
N VAL A 102 12.52 -4.56 -3.17
CA VAL A 102 12.50 -5.00 -4.57
C VAL A 102 13.31 -4.03 -5.43
N SER A 103 14.07 -4.57 -6.38
CA SER A 103 14.74 -3.77 -7.39
C SER A 103 13.82 -3.63 -8.59
N THR A 104 13.52 -2.39 -8.96
CA THR A 104 12.76 -2.05 -10.18
C THR A 104 13.66 -1.74 -11.36
N LYS A 105 14.99 -1.88 -11.22
CA LYS A 105 15.95 -1.53 -12.26
C LYS A 105 15.65 -2.22 -13.59
N LYS A 106 15.38 -3.52 -13.58
CA LYS A 106 15.10 -4.29 -14.80
C LYS A 106 13.90 -3.75 -15.57
N ILE A 107 12.78 -3.47 -14.89
CA ILE A 107 11.58 -2.96 -15.58
C ILE A 107 11.79 -1.53 -16.06
N MET A 108 12.55 -0.73 -15.33
CA MET A 108 12.89 0.63 -15.78
C MET A 108 13.76 0.63 -17.04
N ASP A 109 14.79 -0.21 -17.05
CA ASP A 109 15.74 -0.27 -18.17
C ASP A 109 15.11 -0.90 -19.43
N VAL A 110 14.29 -1.94 -19.26
CA VAL A 110 13.76 -2.74 -20.38
C VAL A 110 12.41 -2.24 -20.88
N LEU A 111 11.51 -1.85 -19.99
CA LEU A 111 10.14 -1.45 -20.33
C LEU A 111 9.88 0.06 -20.17
N GLY A 112 10.90 0.84 -19.81
CA GLY A 112 10.75 2.28 -19.60
C GLY A 112 9.75 2.65 -18.49
N TYR A 113 9.48 1.70 -17.56
CA TYR A 113 8.59 1.95 -16.43
C TYR A 113 9.16 3.02 -15.52
N LYS A 114 8.32 3.97 -15.11
CA LYS A 114 8.66 4.99 -14.12
C LYS A 114 7.52 5.10 -13.12
N PRO A 115 7.75 4.82 -11.83
CA PRO A 115 6.74 5.08 -10.80
C PRO A 115 6.52 6.59 -10.67
N LEU A 116 5.26 7.02 -10.61
CA LEU A 116 4.88 8.43 -10.53
C LEU A 116 4.15 8.76 -9.24
N ASN A 117 3.78 7.73 -8.46
CA ASN A 117 2.98 7.90 -7.26
C ASN A 117 3.84 7.77 -6.00
N SER A 118 3.47 8.56 -4.99
CA SER A 118 4.08 8.58 -3.66
C SER A 118 3.05 8.13 -2.62
N ILE A 119 3.49 7.92 -1.36
CA ILE A 119 2.57 7.66 -0.24
C ILE A 119 1.61 8.84 -0.05
N ASP A 120 2.07 10.08 -0.23
CA ASP A 120 1.21 11.29 -0.18
C ASP A 120 0.07 11.21 -1.22
N SER A 121 0.38 10.87 -2.47
CA SER A 121 -0.63 10.72 -3.52
C SER A 121 -1.59 9.55 -3.28
N ILE A 122 -1.11 8.44 -2.71
CA ILE A 122 -1.96 7.31 -2.31
C ILE A 122 -2.94 7.75 -1.22
N VAL A 123 -2.46 8.43 -0.18
CA VAL A 123 -3.31 8.94 0.91
C VAL A 123 -4.30 9.97 0.39
N LYS A 124 -3.87 10.88 -0.49
CA LYS A 124 -4.81 11.85 -1.11
C LYS A 124 -5.94 11.12 -1.84
N GLU A 125 -5.63 10.10 -2.64
CA GLU A 125 -6.64 9.31 -3.35
C GLU A 125 -7.59 8.58 -2.39
N LEU A 126 -7.10 8.10 -1.24
CA LEU A 126 -7.94 7.50 -0.20
C LEU A 126 -8.88 8.55 0.41
N VAL A 127 -8.39 9.75 0.71
CA VAL A 127 -9.22 10.86 1.21
C VAL A 127 -10.31 11.25 0.21
N ASP A 128 -9.94 11.43 -1.06
CA ASP A 128 -10.85 11.85 -2.13
C ASP A 128 -11.98 10.83 -2.40
N ASN A 129 -11.83 9.58 -1.94
CA ASN A 129 -12.81 8.50 -2.14
C ASN A 129 -13.32 7.89 -0.83
N LEU A 130 -13.08 8.53 0.31
CA LEU A 130 -13.38 7.97 1.63
C LEU A 130 -14.85 7.62 1.80
N ASP A 131 -15.76 8.40 1.24
CA ASP A 131 -17.21 8.17 1.23
C ASP A 131 -17.60 6.80 0.64
N LYS A 132 -16.80 6.25 -0.27
CA LYS A 132 -17.05 4.99 -0.97
C LYS A 132 -16.60 3.73 -0.19
N PHE A 133 -15.81 3.90 0.87
CA PHE A 133 -15.28 2.79 1.67
C PHE A 133 -15.15 3.11 3.17
N ASN A 134 -15.95 4.03 3.68
CA ASN A 134 -15.93 4.48 5.08
C ASN A 134 -16.43 3.44 6.10
N ASP A 135 -17.07 2.36 5.64
CA ASP A 135 -17.36 1.18 6.46
C ASP A 135 -16.09 0.33 6.64
N PHE A 136 -15.21 0.79 7.52
CA PHE A 136 -13.92 0.14 7.76
C PHE A 136 -14.03 -1.26 8.38
N ASP A 137 -15.18 -1.64 8.88
CA ASP A 137 -15.43 -2.96 9.47
C ASP A 137 -15.98 -3.97 8.46
N ASN A 138 -16.21 -3.56 7.22
CA ASN A 138 -16.66 -4.42 6.14
C ASN A 138 -15.65 -5.55 5.85
N ASP A 139 -16.06 -6.78 6.07
CA ASP A 139 -15.24 -7.98 5.94
C ASP A 139 -14.64 -8.15 4.54
N SER A 140 -15.30 -7.63 3.50
CA SER A 140 -14.82 -7.72 2.11
C SER A 140 -13.50 -7.00 1.87
N TYR A 141 -13.13 -6.06 2.76
CA TYR A 141 -11.87 -5.31 2.69
C TYR A 141 -10.68 -6.03 3.33
N TYR A 142 -10.89 -7.25 3.86
CA TYR A 142 -9.85 -8.04 4.54
C TYR A 142 -9.72 -9.41 3.91
N ASN A 143 -8.63 -9.67 3.20
CA ASN A 143 -8.44 -10.93 2.47
C ASN A 143 -8.58 -12.16 3.36
N ILE A 144 -8.02 -12.15 4.58
CA ILE A 144 -8.13 -13.28 5.51
C ILE A 144 -9.58 -13.58 5.85
N LYS A 145 -10.41 -12.55 6.06
CA LYS A 145 -11.84 -12.72 6.34
C LYS A 145 -12.59 -13.28 5.13
N VAL A 146 -12.26 -12.78 3.92
CA VAL A 146 -12.84 -13.30 2.66
C VAL A 146 -12.45 -14.75 2.45
N PHE A 147 -11.16 -15.11 2.60
CA PHE A 147 -10.71 -16.49 2.45
C PHE A 147 -11.36 -17.46 3.45
N LYS A 148 -11.51 -17.05 4.73
CA LYS A 148 -12.20 -17.87 5.73
C LYS A 148 -13.67 -18.12 5.38
N LYS A 149 -14.34 -17.20 4.67
CA LYS A 149 -15.73 -17.40 4.20
C LYS A 149 -15.79 -18.37 3.01
N ILE A 150 -14.82 -18.27 2.09
CA ILE A 150 -14.76 -19.13 0.89
C ILE A 150 -14.26 -20.53 1.25
N PHE A 151 -13.29 -20.62 2.15
CA PHE A 151 -12.68 -21.87 2.61
C PHE A 151 -12.81 -21.99 4.14
N PRO A 152 -14.00 -22.27 4.66
CA PRO A 152 -14.16 -22.48 6.10
C PRO A 152 -13.29 -23.66 6.54
N SER A 153 -12.48 -23.45 7.59
CA SER A 153 -11.68 -24.53 8.19
C SER A 153 -12.62 -25.66 8.57
N ARG A 154 -12.33 -26.88 8.10
CA ARG A 154 -13.02 -28.09 8.53
C ARG A 154 -12.66 -28.41 9.97
#